data_c16db2990ffee46a3ed6aa71880065d8
#
_entry.id   c16db2990ffee46a3ed6aa71880065d8
#
_cell.length_a   1.000
_cell.length_b   1.000
_cell.length_c   1.000
_cell.angle_alpha   90.00
_cell.angle_beta   90.00
_cell.angle_gamma   90.00
#
_symmetry.space_group_name_H-M   'P 1'
#
loop_
_entity.id
_entity.type
_entity.pdbx_description
1 polymer ?
#
loop_
_entity_poly.entity_id
_entity_poly.type
_entity_poly.pdbx_seq_one_letter_code
_entity_poly.pdbx_strand_id
1 'polypeptide(L)'
;MTLLANSKRKPTLAHSGANGRLFMLELSGGRIHSMRPDGSERKVIVSNCRLPDGIVVDVAAGHIYWTNMGSSPSANDGSIERADIDGRNRKVIIPQGVTHTPKQIHLDKAGGKLYWSDREGMRVMRASLDGSNVETLVQTGQGDADARDQTKWCVGITIDPKCKQFYWTQKGPDNGGLGCICRANIDMPKGQTAANRSDIEVIFDDLPEPIDLELDLKNRVLYWTDRGDPPRGNTVNRAPIDVEPHLGDVPEIVLTHLMEGIGIALDVPRDRMFVADFAGSIYAARLDGSDKRDVLFAQGNLTGIAYADI
;
A
#
# COMPACT_ATOMS: atom_id res chain seq x y z
N MET A 1 -20.26 2.63 48.03
CA MET A 1 -20.03 3.94 47.35
C MET A 1 -19.11 3.66 46.17
N THR A 2 -19.70 3.34 45.05
CA THR A 2 -18.99 2.84 43.83
C THR A 2 -18.73 4.04 42.93
N LEU A 3 -17.48 4.41 42.75
CA LEU A 3 -17.07 5.46 41.82
C LEU A 3 -17.26 4.97 40.38
N LEU A 4 -18.23 5.51 39.68
CA LEU A 4 -18.37 5.39 38.22
C LEU A 4 -17.24 6.16 37.55
N ALA A 5 -16.34 5.41 36.90
CA ALA A 5 -15.32 6.00 36.06
C ALA A 5 -16.01 6.70 34.85
N ASN A 6 -15.87 8.02 34.80
CA ASN A 6 -16.28 8.85 33.68
C ASN A 6 -15.39 8.54 32.46
N SER A 7 -15.79 7.61 31.59
CA SER A 7 -15.17 7.46 30.30
C SER A 7 -15.49 8.70 29.46
N LYS A 8 -14.54 9.60 29.32
CA LYS A 8 -14.62 10.71 28.37
C LYS A 8 -14.73 10.10 26.97
N ARG A 9 -15.92 10.07 26.39
CA ARG A 9 -16.09 9.76 24.96
C ARG A 9 -15.20 10.72 24.17
N LYS A 10 -14.26 10.17 23.40
CA LYS A 10 -13.53 10.97 22.40
C LYS A 10 -14.58 11.58 21.46
N PRO A 11 -14.43 12.84 21.04
CA PRO A 11 -15.37 13.44 20.08
C PRO A 11 -15.38 12.63 18.78
N THR A 12 -16.59 12.37 18.28
CA THR A 12 -16.81 11.73 16.97
C THR A 12 -16.01 12.48 15.90
N LEU A 13 -15.43 11.76 14.92
CA LEU A 13 -14.73 12.40 13.80
C LEU A 13 -15.65 13.45 13.16
N ALA A 14 -15.35 14.71 13.42
CA ALA A 14 -16.13 15.82 12.84
C ALA A 14 -16.02 15.77 11.32
N HIS A 15 -17.11 16.12 10.61
CA HIS A 15 -17.16 16.24 9.15
C HIS A 15 -16.28 17.40 8.61
N SER A 16 -15.32 17.87 9.38
CA SER A 16 -14.43 18.98 9.06
C SER A 16 -13.21 18.51 8.26
N GLY A 17 -13.42 18.20 7.00
CA GLY A 17 -12.33 17.85 6.08
C GLY A 17 -12.49 18.59 4.76
N ALA A 18 -12.56 19.91 4.79
CA ALA A 18 -12.81 20.70 3.59
C ALA A 18 -11.66 20.65 2.56
N ASN A 19 -10.47 20.18 2.92
CA ASN A 19 -9.27 20.38 2.10
C ASN A 19 -8.56 19.09 1.66
N GLY A 20 -9.08 17.90 1.96
CA GLY A 20 -8.44 16.65 1.56
C GLY A 20 -9.18 15.91 0.45
N ARG A 21 -8.45 15.10 -0.31
CA ARG A 21 -9.03 14.22 -1.33
C ARG A 21 -8.49 12.80 -1.20
N LEU A 22 -9.38 11.85 -1.49
CA LEU A 22 -9.05 10.46 -1.73
C LEU A 22 -8.89 10.23 -3.23
N PHE A 23 -7.90 9.45 -3.58
CA PHE A 23 -7.69 8.90 -4.91
C PHE A 23 -7.77 7.39 -4.79
N MET A 24 -8.57 6.73 -5.60
CA MET A 24 -8.75 5.30 -5.55
C MET A 24 -8.76 4.67 -6.93
N LEU A 25 -8.27 3.46 -7.00
CA LEU A 25 -8.17 2.68 -8.23
C LEU A 25 -9.29 1.65 -8.29
N GLU A 26 -10.00 1.65 -9.41
CA GLU A 26 -11.00 0.64 -9.73
C GLU A 26 -10.42 -0.32 -10.78
N LEU A 27 -10.11 -1.55 -10.33
CA LEU A 27 -9.41 -2.54 -11.13
C LEU A 27 -10.18 -2.94 -12.39
N SER A 28 -11.41 -3.44 -12.22
CA SER A 28 -12.23 -3.98 -13.32
C SER A 28 -12.64 -2.93 -14.34
N GLY A 29 -12.87 -1.71 -13.88
CA GLY A 29 -13.23 -0.58 -14.73
C GLY A 29 -12.04 0.13 -15.36
N GLY A 30 -10.82 -0.17 -14.92
CA GLY A 30 -9.60 0.51 -15.37
C GLY A 30 -9.65 2.02 -15.16
N ARG A 31 -10.07 2.46 -13.96
CA ARG A 31 -10.34 3.87 -13.66
C ARG A 31 -9.64 4.34 -12.40
N ILE A 32 -9.29 5.62 -12.39
CA ILE A 32 -8.90 6.34 -11.19
C ILE A 32 -10.01 7.32 -10.85
N HIS A 33 -10.46 7.26 -9.62
CA HIS A 33 -11.44 8.18 -9.08
C HIS A 33 -10.80 9.14 -8.09
N SER A 34 -11.33 10.35 -8.00
CA SER A 34 -11.05 11.30 -6.94
C SER A 34 -12.35 11.68 -6.25
N MET A 35 -12.35 11.80 -4.91
CA MET A 35 -13.51 12.20 -4.12
C MET A 35 -13.08 12.88 -2.82
N ARG A 36 -14.02 13.52 -2.12
CA ARG A 36 -13.76 13.99 -0.75
C ARG A 36 -13.68 12.82 0.24
N PRO A 37 -13.05 13.01 1.42
CA PRO A 37 -12.96 11.97 2.45
C PRO A 37 -14.30 11.50 3.04
N ASP A 38 -15.39 12.23 2.77
CA ASP A 38 -16.75 11.85 3.14
C ASP A 38 -17.50 11.09 2.03
N GLY A 39 -16.83 10.81 0.90
CA GLY A 39 -17.40 10.15 -0.28
C GLY A 39 -18.06 11.09 -1.29
N SER A 40 -18.23 12.36 -0.95
CA SER A 40 -18.85 13.35 -1.85
C SER A 40 -17.92 13.77 -2.99
N GLU A 41 -18.46 14.41 -4.00
CA GLU A 41 -17.76 14.93 -5.18
C GLU A 41 -16.90 13.86 -5.90
N ARG A 42 -17.37 12.61 -5.91
CA ARG A 42 -16.70 11.53 -6.63
C ARG A 42 -16.74 11.79 -8.14
N LYS A 43 -15.60 11.68 -8.76
CA LYS A 43 -15.43 11.79 -10.22
C LYS A 43 -14.34 10.85 -10.72
N VAL A 44 -14.50 10.35 -11.95
CA VAL A 44 -13.41 9.68 -12.68
C VAL A 44 -12.47 10.75 -13.20
N ILE A 45 -11.17 10.60 -12.93
CA ILE A 45 -10.13 11.52 -13.41
C ILE A 45 -9.24 10.89 -14.48
N VAL A 46 -9.06 9.55 -14.46
CA VAL A 46 -8.35 8.79 -15.48
C VAL A 46 -9.17 7.55 -15.84
N SER A 47 -9.18 7.17 -17.12
CA SER A 47 -9.83 5.97 -17.64
C SER A 47 -8.85 5.16 -18.49
N ASN A 48 -9.24 3.93 -18.85
CA ASN A 48 -8.42 3.02 -19.67
C ASN A 48 -7.04 2.72 -19.01
N CYS A 49 -7.03 2.56 -17.70
CA CYS A 49 -5.90 1.97 -17.00
C CYS A 49 -5.92 0.44 -17.21
N ARG A 50 -4.74 -0.18 -17.16
CA ARG A 50 -4.58 -1.61 -17.42
C ARG A 50 -4.40 -2.37 -16.13
N LEU A 51 -5.49 -2.79 -15.47
CA LEU A 51 -5.51 -3.41 -14.14
C LEU A 51 -4.72 -2.57 -13.13
N PRO A 52 -5.17 -1.34 -12.80
CA PRO A 52 -4.45 -0.46 -11.89
C PRO A 52 -4.45 -1.01 -10.47
N ASP A 53 -3.34 -0.84 -9.71
CA ASP A 53 -3.22 -1.43 -8.37
C ASP A 53 -2.73 -0.46 -7.28
N GLY A 54 -1.60 0.17 -7.40
CA GLY A 54 -1.05 1.12 -6.41
C GLY A 54 -1.11 2.56 -6.89
N ILE A 55 -1.30 3.52 -5.98
CA ILE A 55 -1.38 4.96 -6.30
C ILE A 55 -0.72 5.81 -5.22
N VAL A 56 0.01 6.85 -5.64
CA VAL A 56 0.55 7.89 -4.77
C VAL A 56 0.33 9.28 -5.35
N VAL A 57 0.34 10.31 -4.49
CA VAL A 57 0.09 11.71 -4.86
C VAL A 57 1.26 12.58 -4.46
N ASP A 58 1.84 13.28 -5.41
CA ASP A 58 2.77 14.39 -5.17
C ASP A 58 2.02 15.73 -5.25
N VAL A 59 1.52 16.18 -4.11
CA VAL A 59 0.76 17.45 -4.02
C VAL A 59 1.59 18.64 -4.47
N ALA A 60 2.88 18.67 -4.12
CA ALA A 60 3.75 19.81 -4.43
C ALA A 60 4.05 19.93 -5.93
N ALA A 61 4.20 18.79 -6.62
CA ALA A 61 4.38 18.76 -8.06
C ALA A 61 3.04 18.77 -8.82
N GLY A 62 1.92 18.57 -8.13
CA GLY A 62 0.58 18.48 -8.74
C GLY A 62 0.38 17.18 -9.52
N HIS A 63 0.99 16.08 -9.12
CA HIS A 63 0.97 14.82 -9.87
C HIS A 63 0.39 13.65 -9.07
N ILE A 64 -0.21 12.71 -9.79
CA ILE A 64 -0.50 11.35 -9.33
C ILE A 64 0.37 10.36 -10.11
N TYR A 65 0.83 9.31 -9.44
CA TYR A 65 1.53 8.16 -10.05
C TYR A 65 0.77 6.90 -9.70
N TRP A 66 0.65 5.97 -10.65
CA TRP A 66 0.00 4.70 -10.41
C TRP A 66 0.65 3.57 -11.18
N THR A 67 0.48 2.36 -10.66
CA THR A 67 0.91 1.12 -11.31
C THR A 67 -0.22 0.54 -12.14
N ASN A 68 0.11 -0.06 -13.27
CA ASN A 68 -0.77 -0.90 -14.06
C ASN A 68 -0.15 -2.31 -14.11
N MET A 69 -0.89 -3.32 -13.69
CA MET A 69 -0.42 -4.71 -13.72
C MET A 69 -0.30 -5.27 -15.15
N GLY A 70 -0.82 -4.57 -16.14
CA GLY A 70 -0.78 -4.97 -17.55
C GLY A 70 -2.08 -5.61 -18.03
N SER A 71 -2.00 -6.41 -19.08
CA SER A 71 -3.17 -7.10 -19.68
C SER A 71 -3.56 -8.36 -18.90
N SER A 72 -2.59 -9.01 -18.29
CA SER A 72 -2.77 -10.14 -17.37
C SER A 72 -1.50 -10.33 -16.52
N PRO A 73 -1.60 -11.04 -15.39
CA PRO A 73 -0.42 -11.33 -14.56
C PRO A 73 0.70 -12.08 -15.26
N SER A 74 0.39 -12.82 -16.33
CA SER A 74 1.38 -13.60 -17.11
C SER A 74 1.97 -12.84 -18.30
N ALA A 75 1.47 -11.64 -18.62
CA ALA A 75 1.84 -10.96 -19.86
C ALA A 75 3.17 -10.19 -19.80
N ASN A 76 3.73 -9.97 -18.62
CA ASN A 76 4.95 -9.16 -18.40
C ASN A 76 4.90 -7.81 -19.13
N ASP A 77 3.73 -7.16 -19.08
CA ASP A 77 3.47 -5.89 -19.75
C ASP A 77 2.96 -4.81 -18.78
N GLY A 78 3.35 -4.93 -17.50
CA GLY A 78 3.12 -3.93 -16.48
C GLY A 78 3.81 -2.61 -16.80
N SER A 79 3.27 -1.52 -16.23
CA SER A 79 3.80 -0.17 -16.42
C SER A 79 3.51 0.71 -15.21
N ILE A 80 4.23 1.83 -15.11
CA ILE A 80 3.89 2.90 -14.17
C ILE A 80 3.62 4.16 -14.97
N GLU A 81 2.56 4.85 -14.63
CA GLU A 81 2.15 6.06 -15.30
C GLU A 81 2.01 7.23 -14.33
N ARG A 82 2.01 8.43 -14.89
CA ARG A 82 1.79 9.69 -14.19
C ARG A 82 0.76 10.55 -14.93
N ALA A 83 -0.02 11.32 -14.19
CA ALA A 83 -0.84 12.42 -14.70
C ALA A 83 -0.79 13.61 -13.73
N ASP A 84 -1.36 14.72 -14.12
CA ASP A 84 -1.70 15.79 -13.18
C ASP A 84 -2.78 15.29 -12.21
N ILE A 85 -2.93 15.94 -11.06
CA ILE A 85 -3.92 15.56 -10.02
C ILE A 85 -5.37 15.51 -10.56
N ASP A 86 -5.67 16.26 -11.61
CA ASP A 86 -6.98 16.24 -12.27
C ASP A 86 -7.10 15.22 -13.42
N GLY A 87 -6.06 14.42 -13.65
CA GLY A 87 -6.00 13.37 -14.66
C GLY A 87 -5.50 13.81 -16.03
N ARG A 88 -5.20 15.09 -16.23
CA ARG A 88 -4.63 15.59 -17.50
C ARG A 88 -3.15 15.24 -17.64
N ASN A 89 -2.60 15.42 -18.84
CA ASN A 89 -1.18 15.25 -19.16
C ASN A 89 -0.63 13.85 -18.77
N ARG A 90 -1.47 12.81 -18.95
CA ARG A 90 -1.11 11.41 -18.70
C ARG A 90 0.07 10.99 -19.55
N LYS A 91 1.04 10.32 -18.95
CA LYS A 91 2.21 9.74 -19.62
C LYS A 91 2.73 8.49 -18.92
N VAL A 92 3.35 7.61 -19.69
CA VAL A 92 4.08 6.44 -19.17
C VAL A 92 5.42 6.92 -18.58
N ILE A 93 5.72 6.50 -17.35
CA ILE A 93 6.97 6.74 -16.65
C ILE A 93 7.87 5.49 -16.72
N ILE A 94 7.33 4.34 -16.38
CA ILE A 94 8.01 3.06 -16.53
C ILE A 94 7.28 2.29 -17.65
N PRO A 95 7.95 2.05 -18.78
CA PRO A 95 7.32 1.38 -19.92
C PRO A 95 7.09 -0.11 -19.65
N GLN A 96 6.24 -0.71 -20.48
CA GLN A 96 5.96 -2.14 -20.48
C GLN A 96 7.25 -2.95 -20.65
N GLY A 97 7.35 -4.10 -19.96
CA GLY A 97 8.49 -5.01 -19.98
C GLY A 97 9.63 -4.66 -19.04
N VAL A 98 9.63 -3.47 -18.43
CA VAL A 98 10.61 -3.10 -17.39
C VAL A 98 10.18 -3.67 -16.04
N THR A 99 8.89 -3.70 -15.75
CA THR A 99 8.28 -4.32 -14.59
C THR A 99 7.23 -5.33 -15.05
N HIS A 100 7.08 -6.44 -14.31
CA HIS A 100 6.17 -7.52 -14.71
C HIS A 100 4.74 -7.18 -14.32
N THR A 101 4.47 -7.16 -13.02
CA THR A 101 3.14 -6.92 -12.44
C THR A 101 3.29 -5.97 -11.25
N PRO A 102 3.54 -4.67 -11.51
CA PRO A 102 3.75 -3.73 -10.42
C PRO A 102 2.48 -3.59 -9.59
N LYS A 103 2.64 -3.73 -8.28
CA LYS A 103 1.59 -3.68 -7.26
C LYS A 103 1.63 -2.33 -6.55
N GLN A 104 1.68 -2.31 -5.23
CA GLN A 104 1.70 -1.08 -4.47
C GLN A 104 2.95 -0.23 -4.76
N ILE A 105 2.81 1.06 -4.62
CA ILE A 105 3.83 2.07 -4.96
C ILE A 105 3.96 3.08 -3.83
N HIS A 106 5.18 3.51 -3.53
CA HIS A 106 5.48 4.54 -2.54
C HIS A 106 6.30 5.68 -3.14
N LEU A 107 6.05 6.91 -2.70
CA LEU A 107 6.71 8.12 -3.13
C LEU A 107 7.68 8.65 -2.06
N ASP A 108 8.97 8.55 -2.31
CA ASP A 108 9.98 9.33 -1.58
C ASP A 108 10.13 10.71 -2.22
N LYS A 109 9.37 11.65 -1.73
CA LYS A 109 9.37 13.01 -2.22
C LYS A 109 10.71 13.73 -2.01
N ALA A 110 11.35 13.51 -0.86
CA ALA A 110 12.61 14.15 -0.52
C ALA A 110 13.78 13.58 -1.35
N GLY A 111 13.80 12.27 -1.55
CA GLY A 111 14.79 11.58 -2.39
C GLY A 111 14.49 11.63 -3.89
N GLY A 112 13.32 12.11 -4.30
CA GLY A 112 12.92 12.18 -5.71
C GLY A 112 12.78 10.80 -6.35
N LYS A 113 12.25 9.81 -5.61
CA LYS A 113 12.17 8.42 -6.03
C LYS A 113 10.76 7.85 -5.90
N LEU A 114 10.42 6.94 -6.82
CA LEU A 114 9.31 5.99 -6.70
C LEU A 114 9.86 4.63 -6.32
N TYR A 115 9.17 3.94 -5.42
CA TYR A 115 9.43 2.55 -5.02
C TYR A 115 8.19 1.74 -5.30
N TRP A 116 8.33 0.51 -5.79
CA TRP A 116 7.19 -0.37 -6.02
C TRP A 116 7.57 -1.85 -5.84
N SER A 117 6.57 -2.64 -5.52
CA SER A 117 6.67 -4.10 -5.52
C SER A 117 6.22 -4.65 -6.87
N ASP A 118 6.97 -5.59 -7.42
CA ASP A 118 6.72 -6.25 -8.70
C ASP A 118 6.41 -7.73 -8.45
N ARG A 119 5.13 -8.09 -8.37
CA ARG A 119 4.65 -9.35 -7.81
C ARG A 119 5.18 -10.57 -8.55
N GLU A 120 4.80 -10.77 -9.81
CA GLU A 120 5.28 -11.89 -10.64
C GLU A 120 6.72 -11.68 -11.12
N GLY A 121 7.24 -10.45 -11.04
CA GLY A 121 8.67 -10.17 -11.18
C GLY A 121 9.48 -10.58 -9.96
N MET A 122 8.82 -10.89 -8.83
CA MET A 122 9.44 -11.29 -7.56
C MET A 122 10.51 -10.29 -7.11
N ARG A 123 10.17 -8.99 -7.15
CA ARG A 123 11.13 -7.90 -6.92
C ARG A 123 10.55 -6.76 -6.13
N VAL A 124 11.44 -6.03 -5.44
CA VAL A 124 11.19 -4.65 -5.02
C VAL A 124 12.09 -3.75 -5.87
N MET A 125 11.52 -2.70 -6.43
CA MET A 125 12.19 -1.83 -7.39
C MET A 125 12.06 -0.35 -7.01
N ARG A 126 12.95 0.48 -7.56
CA ARG A 126 12.84 1.94 -7.49
C ARG A 126 13.28 2.60 -8.78
N ALA A 127 12.86 3.85 -8.99
CA ALA A 127 13.31 4.70 -10.08
C ALA A 127 13.25 6.19 -9.66
N SER A 128 13.85 7.06 -10.45
CA SER A 128 13.59 8.50 -10.35
C SER A 128 12.17 8.83 -10.78
N LEU A 129 11.60 9.98 -10.35
CA LEU A 129 10.23 10.40 -10.65
C LEU A 129 9.93 10.57 -12.15
N ASP A 130 10.95 10.71 -12.97
CA ASP A 130 10.84 10.75 -14.44
C ASP A 130 10.94 9.37 -15.10
N GLY A 131 11.15 8.31 -14.32
CA GLY A 131 11.30 6.94 -14.77
C GLY A 131 12.74 6.54 -15.12
N SER A 132 13.70 7.45 -15.00
CA SER A 132 15.12 7.11 -15.17
C SER A 132 15.69 6.35 -13.97
N ASN A 133 16.89 5.77 -14.13
CA ASN A 133 17.63 5.09 -13.07
C ASN A 133 16.80 3.99 -12.38
N VAL A 134 16.21 3.09 -13.16
CA VAL A 134 15.48 1.93 -12.63
C VAL A 134 16.46 0.96 -11.99
N GLU A 135 16.18 0.57 -10.76
CA GLU A 135 17.01 -0.32 -9.96
C GLU A 135 16.15 -1.40 -9.29
N THR A 136 16.67 -2.62 -9.22
CA THR A 136 16.12 -3.69 -8.37
C THR A 136 16.79 -3.65 -7.01
N LEU A 137 16.00 -3.51 -5.95
CA LEU A 137 16.47 -3.46 -4.56
C LEU A 137 16.49 -4.83 -3.89
N VAL A 138 15.49 -5.66 -4.19
CA VAL A 138 15.35 -7.05 -3.71
C VAL A 138 14.92 -7.92 -4.87
N GLN A 139 15.49 -9.12 -4.98
CA GLN A 139 15.06 -10.17 -5.88
C GLN A 139 14.79 -11.43 -5.05
N THR A 140 13.51 -11.79 -4.89
CA THR A 140 13.08 -12.91 -4.04
C THR A 140 13.04 -14.26 -4.77
N GLY A 141 13.06 -14.24 -6.10
CA GLY A 141 13.06 -15.46 -6.93
C GLY A 141 13.41 -15.17 -8.38
N GLN A 142 13.67 -16.23 -9.14
CA GLN A 142 14.03 -16.16 -10.56
C GLN A 142 13.46 -17.34 -11.35
N GLY A 143 13.00 -17.06 -12.58
CA GLY A 143 12.49 -18.07 -13.51
C GLY A 143 11.12 -18.63 -13.16
N ASP A 144 10.60 -19.52 -14.02
CA ASP A 144 9.21 -19.98 -13.99
C ASP A 144 8.84 -20.82 -12.75
N ALA A 145 9.83 -21.51 -12.17
CA ALA A 145 9.59 -22.32 -10.96
C ALA A 145 9.29 -21.41 -9.77
N ASP A 146 10.12 -20.39 -9.57
CA ASP A 146 9.96 -19.41 -8.49
C ASP A 146 8.74 -18.52 -8.71
N ALA A 147 8.40 -18.21 -9.97
CA ALA A 147 7.22 -17.40 -10.30
C ALA A 147 5.90 -18.05 -9.87
N ARG A 148 5.87 -19.36 -9.68
CA ARG A 148 4.72 -20.10 -9.13
C ARG A 148 4.72 -20.20 -7.62
N ASP A 149 5.80 -19.84 -6.98
CA ASP A 149 5.92 -19.81 -5.52
C ASP A 149 5.45 -18.46 -4.98
N GLN A 150 4.22 -18.42 -4.50
CA GLN A 150 3.59 -17.18 -4.02
C GLN A 150 4.25 -16.61 -2.76
N THR A 151 5.08 -17.37 -2.04
CA THR A 151 5.89 -16.85 -0.93
C THR A 151 6.96 -15.86 -1.38
N LYS A 152 7.27 -15.83 -2.69
CA LYS A 152 8.23 -14.91 -3.31
C LYS A 152 7.58 -13.65 -3.89
N TRP A 153 6.27 -13.54 -3.81
CA TRP A 153 5.50 -12.44 -4.42
C TRP A 153 5.50 -11.19 -3.54
N CYS A 154 6.22 -10.16 -3.96
CA CYS A 154 6.24 -8.85 -3.31
C CYS A 154 5.00 -8.03 -3.70
N VAL A 155 4.29 -7.43 -2.72
CA VAL A 155 3.01 -6.72 -2.99
C VAL A 155 3.00 -5.30 -2.44
N GLY A 156 3.11 -5.10 -1.12
CA GLY A 156 3.14 -3.80 -0.48
C GLY A 156 4.55 -3.20 -0.44
N ILE A 157 4.66 -1.89 -0.27
CA ILE A 157 5.92 -1.16 -0.15
C ILE A 157 5.73 0.15 0.59
N THR A 158 6.56 0.42 1.60
CA THR A 158 6.69 1.75 2.22
C THR A 158 8.13 2.02 2.61
N ILE A 159 8.48 3.26 2.91
CA ILE A 159 9.85 3.62 3.28
C ILE A 159 9.91 4.42 4.58
N ASP A 160 11.02 4.29 5.28
CA ASP A 160 11.47 5.18 6.35
C ASP A 160 12.71 5.95 5.88
N PRO A 161 12.56 7.16 5.34
CA PRO A 161 13.69 7.93 4.84
C PRO A 161 14.67 8.33 5.94
N LYS A 162 14.18 8.48 7.20
CA LYS A 162 15.02 8.86 8.33
C LYS A 162 15.98 7.76 8.73
N CYS A 163 15.50 6.52 8.80
CA CYS A 163 16.31 5.34 9.09
C CYS A 163 16.95 4.75 7.83
N LYS A 164 16.65 5.31 6.63
CA LYS A 164 17.09 4.79 5.34
C LYS A 164 16.71 3.31 5.15
N GLN A 165 15.50 2.97 5.50
CA GLN A 165 14.95 1.61 5.37
C GLN A 165 13.71 1.62 4.50
N PHE A 166 13.43 0.49 3.86
CA PHE A 166 12.17 0.21 3.22
C PHE A 166 11.59 -1.11 3.74
N TYR A 167 10.27 -1.20 3.68
CA TYR A 167 9.48 -2.33 4.16
C TYR A 167 8.62 -2.83 3.02
N TRP A 168 8.47 -4.15 2.90
CA TRP A 168 7.59 -4.74 1.90
C TRP A 168 6.89 -5.98 2.43
N THR A 169 5.75 -6.31 1.83
CA THR A 169 5.04 -7.56 2.10
C THR A 169 5.38 -8.62 1.07
N GLN A 170 5.50 -9.87 1.50
CA GLN A 170 5.41 -11.06 0.66
C GLN A 170 4.12 -11.78 1.06
N LYS A 171 3.15 -11.85 0.12
CA LYS A 171 1.78 -12.20 0.50
C LYS A 171 1.59 -13.69 0.86
N GLY A 172 2.43 -14.59 0.36
CA GLY A 172 2.21 -16.02 0.46
C GLY A 172 1.07 -16.53 -0.41
N PRO A 173 0.75 -17.83 -0.35
CA PRO A 173 -0.44 -18.40 -0.97
C PRO A 173 -1.71 -17.85 -0.35
N ASP A 174 -2.81 -17.84 -1.12
CA ASP A 174 -4.11 -17.38 -0.65
C ASP A 174 -4.51 -18.17 0.61
N ASN A 175 -4.74 -17.43 1.72
CA ASN A 175 -5.05 -18.00 3.05
C ASN A 175 -4.00 -18.99 3.59
N GLY A 176 -2.77 -18.94 3.07
CA GLY A 176 -1.74 -19.93 3.38
C GLY A 176 -1.07 -19.78 4.73
N GLY A 177 -1.18 -18.61 5.37
CA GLY A 177 -0.47 -18.32 6.62
C GLY A 177 1.06 -18.30 6.45
N LEU A 178 1.54 -18.06 5.24
CA LEU A 178 2.97 -18.00 4.90
C LEU A 178 3.39 -16.60 4.44
N GLY A 179 2.53 -15.61 4.64
CA GLY A 179 2.85 -14.22 4.35
C GLY A 179 3.82 -13.66 5.38
N CYS A 180 4.61 -12.67 4.95
CA CYS A 180 5.54 -11.98 5.84
C CYS A 180 5.67 -10.50 5.50
N ILE A 181 6.18 -9.74 6.46
CA ILE A 181 6.65 -8.37 6.26
C ILE A 181 8.15 -8.35 6.50
N CYS A 182 8.87 -7.80 5.54
CA CYS A 182 10.32 -7.69 5.56
C CYS A 182 10.76 -6.22 5.57
N ARG A 183 11.98 -5.97 6.05
CA ARG A 183 12.68 -4.69 5.88
C ARG A 183 14.12 -4.89 5.42
N ALA A 184 14.68 -3.86 4.79
CA ALA A 184 16.09 -3.78 4.42
C ALA A 184 16.54 -2.31 4.33
N ASN A 185 17.84 -2.07 4.26
CA ASN A 185 18.38 -0.74 4.05
C ASN A 185 18.14 -0.27 2.61
N ILE A 186 17.85 1.01 2.41
CA ILE A 186 17.70 1.60 1.06
C ILE A 186 19.00 1.45 0.27
N ASP A 187 20.15 1.62 0.93
CA ASP A 187 21.45 1.45 0.32
C ASP A 187 21.82 -0.05 0.28
N MET A 188 22.25 -0.53 -0.90
CA MET A 188 22.69 -1.90 -1.07
C MET A 188 23.97 -2.17 -0.25
N PRO A 189 24.06 -3.27 0.52
CA PRO A 189 25.29 -3.64 1.19
C PRO A 189 26.46 -3.78 0.21
N LYS A 190 27.63 -3.30 0.60
CA LYS A 190 28.82 -3.27 -0.28
C LYS A 190 29.17 -4.64 -0.86
N GLY A 191 29.27 -4.70 -2.18
CA GLY A 191 29.63 -5.93 -2.91
C GLY A 191 28.50 -6.94 -3.05
N GLN A 192 27.27 -6.57 -2.69
CA GLN A 192 26.08 -7.43 -2.81
C GLN A 192 25.17 -6.94 -3.94
N THR A 193 24.21 -7.78 -4.28
CA THR A 193 23.18 -7.53 -5.30
C THR A 193 21.80 -7.73 -4.71
N ALA A 194 20.75 -7.35 -5.45
CA ALA A 194 19.37 -7.56 -5.04
C ALA A 194 19.02 -9.02 -4.71
N ALA A 195 19.73 -9.99 -5.32
CA ALA A 195 19.46 -11.40 -5.14
C ALA A 195 20.22 -12.05 -3.95
N ASN A 196 21.23 -11.39 -3.42
CA ASN A 196 22.06 -11.96 -2.34
C ASN A 196 22.35 -10.98 -1.18
N ARG A 197 21.58 -9.91 -1.07
CA ARG A 197 21.74 -8.95 0.03
C ARG A 197 21.48 -9.62 1.39
N SER A 198 22.34 -9.34 2.36
CA SER A 198 22.33 -9.98 3.67
C SER A 198 21.62 -9.19 4.76
N ASP A 199 21.09 -8.01 4.44
CA ASP A 199 20.46 -7.10 5.37
C ASP A 199 18.93 -7.18 5.35
N ILE A 200 18.37 -8.22 4.72
CA ILE A 200 16.93 -8.49 4.78
C ILE A 200 16.60 -9.06 6.16
N GLU A 201 15.66 -8.42 6.82
CA GLU A 201 15.09 -8.88 8.09
C GLU A 201 13.60 -9.17 7.90
N VAL A 202 13.15 -10.33 8.34
CA VAL A 202 11.73 -10.65 8.49
C VAL A 202 11.26 -10.08 9.82
N ILE A 203 10.36 -9.11 9.78
CA ILE A 203 9.85 -8.45 10.99
C ILE A 203 8.52 -9.04 11.48
N PHE A 204 7.73 -9.62 10.59
CA PHE A 204 6.55 -10.43 10.89
C PHE A 204 6.48 -11.58 9.91
N ASP A 205 6.15 -12.76 10.40
CA ASP A 205 5.91 -13.99 9.65
C ASP A 205 4.55 -14.61 9.99
N ASP A 206 4.26 -15.76 9.37
CA ASP A 206 3.00 -16.50 9.58
C ASP A 206 1.74 -15.63 9.44
N LEU A 207 1.82 -14.57 8.61
CA LEU A 207 0.67 -13.72 8.32
C LEU A 207 -0.24 -14.42 7.30
N PRO A 208 -1.58 -14.24 7.42
CA PRO A 208 -2.52 -14.88 6.49
C PRO A 208 -2.27 -14.52 5.04
N GLU A 209 -2.32 -13.23 4.69
CA GLU A 209 -2.07 -12.71 3.35
C GLU A 209 -1.88 -11.17 3.38
N PRO A 210 -0.72 -10.66 3.86
CA PRO A 210 -0.47 -9.23 3.97
C PRO A 210 -0.34 -8.59 2.58
N ILE A 211 -1.00 -7.42 2.39
CA ILE A 211 -1.08 -6.75 1.09
C ILE A 211 -0.36 -5.41 1.13
N ASP A 212 -1.05 -4.32 1.45
CA ASP A 212 -0.51 -2.97 1.45
C ASP A 212 -0.04 -2.57 2.84
N LEU A 213 0.93 -1.66 2.90
CA LEU A 213 1.45 -1.17 4.17
C LEU A 213 1.84 0.30 4.11
N GLU A 214 1.60 1.00 5.23
CA GLU A 214 1.90 2.41 5.41
C GLU A 214 2.57 2.68 6.75
N LEU A 215 3.48 3.66 6.78
CA LEU A 215 4.19 4.08 7.98
C LEU A 215 3.65 5.40 8.55
N ASP A 216 3.21 5.36 9.80
CA ASP A 216 3.16 6.55 10.62
C ASP A 216 4.57 6.88 11.13
N LEU A 217 5.30 7.66 10.36
CA LEU A 217 6.68 8.05 10.67
C LEU A 217 6.79 8.89 11.95
N LYS A 218 5.72 9.61 12.33
CA LYS A 218 5.69 10.43 13.54
C LYS A 218 5.63 9.59 14.79
N ASN A 219 4.75 8.59 14.80
CA ASN A 219 4.52 7.72 15.96
C ASN A 219 5.28 6.39 15.86
N ARG A 220 6.01 6.17 14.78
CA ARG A 220 6.83 4.96 14.53
C ARG A 220 5.99 3.69 14.54
N VAL A 221 4.86 3.71 13.82
CA VAL A 221 3.91 2.59 13.74
C VAL A 221 3.73 2.19 12.27
N LEU A 222 3.87 0.91 11.99
CA LEU A 222 3.53 0.29 10.71
C LEU A 222 2.07 -0.16 10.75
N TYR A 223 1.32 0.15 9.69
CA TYR A 223 -0.03 -0.34 9.43
C TYR A 223 -0.01 -1.17 8.18
N TRP A 224 -0.83 -2.23 8.13
CA TRP A 224 -1.00 -3.03 6.91
C TRP A 224 -2.38 -3.65 6.82
N THR A 225 -2.83 -3.89 5.60
CA THR A 225 -4.01 -4.69 5.30
C THR A 225 -3.62 -6.16 5.19
N ASP A 226 -4.48 -7.03 5.67
CA ASP A 226 -4.39 -8.47 5.45
C ASP A 226 -5.72 -8.95 4.83
N ARG A 227 -5.64 -9.56 3.65
CA ARG A 227 -6.83 -9.98 2.92
C ARG A 227 -7.21 -11.46 3.12
N GLY A 228 -6.40 -12.20 3.87
CA GLY A 228 -6.68 -13.60 4.19
C GLY A 228 -8.00 -13.79 4.95
N ASP A 229 -8.29 -15.04 5.33
CA ASP A 229 -9.52 -15.37 6.04
C ASP A 229 -9.50 -14.94 7.52
N PRO A 230 -10.68 -14.60 8.08
CA PRO A 230 -10.83 -14.39 9.51
C PRO A 230 -10.40 -15.62 10.34
N PRO A 231 -9.92 -15.43 11.59
CA PRO A 231 -9.99 -14.18 12.37
C PRO A 231 -8.81 -13.24 12.17
N ARG A 232 -7.69 -13.66 11.56
CA ARG A 232 -6.47 -12.87 11.41
C ARG A 232 -6.40 -12.12 10.08
N GLY A 233 -7.18 -12.54 9.08
CA GLY A 233 -7.31 -11.88 7.79
C GLY A 233 -8.61 -11.09 7.67
N ASN A 234 -8.78 -10.40 6.54
CA ASN A 234 -9.81 -9.37 6.32
C ASN A 234 -9.74 -8.25 7.38
N THR A 235 -8.50 -7.80 7.67
CA THR A 235 -8.17 -6.92 8.78
C THR A 235 -7.27 -5.77 8.36
N VAL A 236 -7.22 -4.73 9.20
CA VAL A 236 -6.06 -3.82 9.28
C VAL A 236 -5.35 -4.12 10.59
N ASN A 237 -4.05 -4.24 10.50
CA ASN A 237 -3.16 -4.52 11.61
C ASN A 237 -2.20 -3.36 11.81
N ARG A 238 -1.62 -3.25 13.02
CA ARG A 238 -0.54 -2.32 13.31
C ARG A 238 0.48 -2.87 14.29
N ALA A 239 1.71 -2.37 14.20
CA ALA A 239 2.76 -2.67 15.17
C ALA A 239 3.80 -1.54 15.22
N PRO A 240 4.47 -1.31 16.37
CA PRO A 240 5.61 -0.41 16.45
C PRO A 240 6.80 -0.97 15.66
N ILE A 241 7.58 -0.08 14.99
CA ILE A 241 8.74 -0.48 14.18
C ILE A 241 10.08 -0.32 14.88
N ASP A 242 10.12 0.36 16.03
CA ASP A 242 11.35 0.60 16.79
C ASP A 242 11.60 -0.48 17.88
N VAL A 243 10.72 -1.45 17.99
CA VAL A 243 10.88 -2.61 18.88
C VAL A 243 11.58 -3.72 18.07
N GLU A 244 12.57 -4.37 18.68
CA GLU A 244 13.16 -5.58 18.07
C GLU A 244 12.03 -6.59 17.84
N PRO A 245 11.79 -6.97 16.57
CA PRO A 245 10.74 -7.94 16.28
C PRO A 245 11.15 -9.29 16.85
N HIS A 246 10.27 -9.87 17.67
CA HIS A 246 10.42 -11.25 18.08
C HIS A 246 9.56 -12.13 17.16
N LEU A 247 10.16 -13.15 16.56
CA LEU A 247 9.40 -14.15 15.79
C LEU A 247 8.24 -14.67 16.64
N GLY A 248 7.03 -14.55 16.12
CA GLY A 248 5.79 -14.91 16.83
C GLY A 248 5.11 -13.76 17.57
N ASP A 249 5.60 -12.53 17.50
CA ASP A 249 4.85 -11.38 18.00
C ASP A 249 3.53 -11.24 17.23
N VAL A 250 2.44 -11.09 17.97
CA VAL A 250 1.09 -10.95 17.39
C VAL A 250 0.81 -9.46 17.22
N PRO A 251 0.65 -8.96 16.00
CA PRO A 251 0.29 -7.57 15.76
C PRO A 251 -1.10 -7.24 16.30
N GLU A 252 -1.32 -5.98 16.60
CA GLU A 252 -2.63 -5.48 17.01
C GLU A 252 -3.56 -5.38 15.80
N ILE A 253 -4.70 -6.07 15.84
CA ILE A 253 -5.77 -5.93 14.85
C ILE A 253 -6.59 -4.68 15.22
N VAL A 254 -6.60 -3.68 14.35
CA VAL A 254 -7.35 -2.42 14.57
C VAL A 254 -8.66 -2.34 13.80
N LEU A 255 -8.76 -2.99 12.66
CA LEU A 255 -10.03 -3.13 11.92
C LEU A 255 -10.26 -4.59 11.54
N THR A 256 -11.53 -4.97 11.54
CA THR A 256 -12.00 -6.30 11.10
C THR A 256 -13.16 -6.14 10.12
N HIS A 257 -13.61 -7.27 9.56
CA HIS A 257 -14.77 -7.34 8.65
C HIS A 257 -14.55 -6.48 7.40
N LEU A 258 -13.38 -6.59 6.79
CA LEU A 258 -13.13 -6.16 5.41
C LEU A 258 -13.55 -7.30 4.47
N MET A 259 -13.66 -6.98 3.19
CA MET A 259 -13.96 -7.95 2.12
C MET A 259 -12.77 -7.99 1.15
N GLU A 260 -11.71 -8.70 1.54
CA GLU A 260 -10.38 -8.66 0.93
C GLU A 260 -9.77 -7.25 0.98
N GLY A 261 -9.29 -6.84 2.17
CA GLY A 261 -8.63 -5.54 2.35
C GLY A 261 -7.39 -5.41 1.48
N ILE A 262 -7.34 -4.36 0.64
CA ILE A 262 -6.23 -4.13 -0.31
C ILE A 262 -5.46 -2.86 0.07
N GLY A 263 -5.96 -1.68 -0.25
CA GLY A 263 -5.22 -0.44 -0.10
C GLY A 263 -5.46 0.23 1.25
N ILE A 264 -4.45 0.88 1.80
CA ILE A 264 -4.54 1.69 3.01
C ILE A 264 -3.89 3.06 2.80
N ALA A 265 -4.50 4.12 3.32
CA ALA A 265 -3.94 5.47 3.33
C ALA A 265 -4.11 6.10 4.71
N LEU A 266 -3.06 6.76 5.22
CA LEU A 266 -3.05 7.40 6.53
C LEU A 266 -3.15 8.93 6.41
N ASP A 267 -4.00 9.53 7.23
CA ASP A 267 -4.01 10.97 7.52
C ASP A 267 -3.65 11.15 9.00
N VAL A 268 -2.37 10.98 9.29
CA VAL A 268 -1.81 11.00 10.64
C VAL A 268 -2.13 12.32 11.38
N PRO A 269 -2.04 13.51 10.73
CA PRO A 269 -2.37 14.76 11.40
C PRO A 269 -3.81 14.84 11.94
N ARG A 270 -4.76 14.12 11.33
CA ARG A 270 -6.17 14.09 11.74
C ARG A 270 -6.58 12.79 12.43
N ASP A 271 -5.61 11.96 12.82
CA ASP A 271 -5.85 10.69 13.52
C ASP A 271 -6.85 9.81 12.76
N ARG A 272 -6.63 9.58 11.46
CA ARG A 272 -7.54 8.76 10.65
C ARG A 272 -6.83 7.97 9.56
N MET A 273 -7.47 6.88 9.15
CA MET A 273 -7.08 6.06 8.02
C MET A 273 -8.25 5.82 7.07
N PHE A 274 -7.93 5.48 5.83
CA PHE A 274 -8.87 5.04 4.81
C PHE A 274 -8.41 3.71 4.26
N VAL A 275 -9.34 2.77 4.11
CA VAL A 275 -9.04 1.41 3.66
C VAL A 275 -9.98 1.05 2.53
N ALA A 276 -9.42 0.58 1.41
CA ALA A 276 -10.17 0.05 0.29
C ALA A 276 -10.15 -1.47 0.31
N ASP A 277 -11.27 -2.10 0.00
CA ASP A 277 -11.37 -3.55 -0.17
C ASP A 277 -11.75 -3.96 -1.60
N PHE A 278 -11.50 -5.23 -1.93
CA PHE A 278 -11.73 -5.74 -3.27
C PHE A 278 -13.20 -5.89 -3.63
N ALA A 279 -14.10 -5.95 -2.64
CA ALA A 279 -15.54 -5.91 -2.85
C ALA A 279 -16.08 -4.50 -3.17
N GLY A 280 -15.20 -3.49 -3.20
CA GLY A 280 -15.54 -2.15 -3.67
C GLY A 280 -15.98 -1.19 -2.58
N SER A 281 -15.63 -1.46 -1.34
CA SER A 281 -15.93 -0.56 -0.23
C SER A 281 -14.71 0.25 0.20
N ILE A 282 -14.95 1.43 0.74
CA ILE A 282 -13.97 2.27 1.41
C ILE A 282 -14.48 2.55 2.81
N TYR A 283 -13.63 2.26 3.78
CA TYR A 283 -13.88 2.54 5.19
C TYR A 283 -12.98 3.68 5.66
N ALA A 284 -13.52 4.54 6.52
CA ALA A 284 -12.74 5.48 7.31
C ALA A 284 -12.80 5.09 8.77
N ALA A 285 -11.69 5.21 9.47
CA ALA A 285 -11.60 4.97 10.91
C ALA A 285 -10.52 5.87 11.53
N ARG A 286 -10.47 5.93 12.86
CA ARG A 286 -9.29 6.47 13.56
C ARG A 286 -8.11 5.50 13.41
N LEU A 287 -6.90 6.00 13.67
CA LEU A 287 -5.69 5.17 13.64
C LEU A 287 -5.68 4.06 14.70
N ASP A 288 -6.51 4.16 15.75
CA ASP A 288 -6.73 3.11 16.74
C ASP A 288 -7.88 2.14 16.37
N GLY A 289 -8.44 2.27 15.16
CA GLY A 289 -9.55 1.46 14.64
C GLY A 289 -10.94 1.90 15.12
N SER A 290 -11.03 2.83 16.06
CA SER A 290 -12.33 3.35 16.51
C SER A 290 -13.02 4.19 15.44
N ASP A 291 -14.33 4.44 15.61
CA ASP A 291 -15.16 5.25 14.71
C ASP A 291 -15.17 4.75 13.24
N LYS A 292 -15.06 3.41 13.03
CA LYS A 292 -15.18 2.81 11.69
C LYS A 292 -16.53 3.17 11.06
N ARG A 293 -16.50 3.64 9.82
CA ARG A 293 -17.67 3.98 9.02
C ARG A 293 -17.43 3.71 7.54
N ASP A 294 -18.50 3.45 6.82
CA ASP A 294 -18.47 3.31 5.38
C ASP A 294 -18.40 4.71 4.73
N VAL A 295 -17.44 4.89 3.82
CA VAL A 295 -17.34 6.08 2.94
C VAL A 295 -17.92 5.75 1.57
N LEU A 296 -17.68 4.54 1.09
CA LEU A 296 -18.20 3.99 -0.15
C LEU A 296 -18.54 2.52 0.08
N PHE A 297 -19.60 2.03 -0.56
CA PHE A 297 -20.03 0.65 -0.39
C PHE A 297 -20.27 -0.04 -1.74
N ALA A 298 -19.64 -1.20 -1.95
CA ALA A 298 -19.83 -2.12 -3.07
C ALA A 298 -19.81 -1.46 -4.46
N GLN A 299 -18.77 -0.67 -4.76
CA GLN A 299 -18.64 0.10 -6.00
C GLN A 299 -17.48 -0.38 -6.89
N GLY A 300 -17.60 -1.59 -7.44
CA GLY A 300 -16.57 -2.20 -8.29
C GLY A 300 -15.54 -2.98 -7.48
N ASN A 301 -14.37 -3.24 -8.07
CA ASN A 301 -13.24 -3.88 -7.38
C ASN A 301 -12.18 -2.80 -7.12
N LEU A 302 -12.00 -2.43 -5.85
CA LEU A 302 -11.02 -1.42 -5.48
C LEU A 302 -9.68 -2.04 -5.11
N THR A 303 -8.61 -1.32 -5.40
CA THR A 303 -7.24 -1.69 -5.08
C THR A 303 -6.56 -0.57 -4.28
N GLY A 304 -5.56 0.10 -4.83
CA GLY A 304 -4.86 1.16 -4.11
C GLY A 304 -5.72 2.38 -3.80
N ILE A 305 -5.41 3.02 -2.68
CA ILE A 305 -6.02 4.27 -2.23
C ILE A 305 -4.92 5.21 -1.72
N ALA A 306 -5.05 6.49 -2.00
CA ALA A 306 -4.18 7.53 -1.46
C ALA A 306 -5.00 8.70 -0.92
N TYR A 307 -4.52 9.31 0.15
CA TYR A 307 -5.05 10.54 0.71
C TYR A 307 -4.08 11.70 0.49
N ALA A 308 -4.59 12.86 0.13
CA ALA A 308 -3.80 14.07 -0.04
C ALA A 308 -4.56 15.32 0.42
N ASP A 309 -3.88 16.24 1.10
CA ASP A 309 -4.36 17.61 1.38
C ASP A 309 -4.07 18.48 0.15
N ILE A 310 -5.14 18.88 -0.57
CA ILE A 310 -5.08 19.72 -1.77
C ILE A 310 -6.16 20.80 -1.77
#